data_7b2ab6ff6e254f4782cc6dfadf630831
#
_entry.id   7b2ab6ff6e254f4782cc6dfadf630831
#
_cell.length_a   1.000
_cell.length_b   1.000
_cell.length_c   1.000
_cell.angle_alpha   90.00
_cell.angle_beta   90.00
_cell.angle_gamma   90.00
#
_symmetry.space_group_name_H-M   'P 1'
#
loop_
_entity.id
_entity.type
_entity.pdbx_description
1 polymer ?
#
loop_
_entity_poly.entity_id
_entity_poly.type
_entity_poly.pdbx_seq_one_letter_code
_entity_poly.pdbx_strand_id
1 'polypeptide(L)'
;MKDGNSGQPIVFIVDDDPLVRGSVSSLLRSVGLQTRVFGSASEFLQEKRPPLPSCLVLDVRLPGVSGLDFQAELSSRNIHIPIIFMTGHGDIPMTVRAMKAGAVEFLTKPFREQDMLDAVKLALERDQSRIESEKASSGLKSSFEFGSTDGSVVGRYVSRMPTFEPYMKREYCRTT
;
A
#
# COMPACT_ATOMS: atom_id res chain seq x y z
N MET A 1 24.70 -4.07 -18.86
CA MET A 1 23.36 -4.55 -19.22
C MET A 1 22.55 -4.57 -17.93
N LYS A 2 21.58 -3.69 -17.80
CA LYS A 2 20.69 -3.64 -16.61
C LYS A 2 19.61 -4.68 -16.87
N ASP A 3 19.65 -5.79 -16.16
CA ASP A 3 18.57 -6.78 -16.14
C ASP A 3 17.38 -6.20 -15.40
N GLY A 4 16.64 -5.37 -16.11
CA GLY A 4 15.42 -4.74 -15.64
C GLY A 4 14.24 -5.68 -15.81
N ASN A 5 14.13 -6.71 -14.99
CA ASN A 5 12.83 -7.36 -14.78
C ASN A 5 12.01 -6.56 -13.74
N SER A 6 11.88 -5.26 -13.94
CA SER A 6 10.87 -4.45 -13.29
C SER A 6 9.56 -4.70 -14.03
N GLY A 7 8.84 -5.74 -13.65
CA GLY A 7 7.48 -5.98 -14.15
C GLY A 7 6.63 -4.73 -13.94
N GLN A 8 5.73 -4.45 -14.90
CA GLN A 8 4.85 -3.29 -14.81
C GLN A 8 3.96 -3.38 -13.57
N PRO A 9 3.73 -2.26 -12.89
CA PRO A 9 2.86 -2.23 -11.71
C PRO A 9 1.42 -2.66 -12.07
N ILE A 10 0.74 -3.24 -11.10
CA ILE A 10 -0.61 -3.79 -11.29
C ILE A 10 -1.61 -3.07 -10.40
N VAL A 11 -2.71 -2.64 -10.99
CA VAL A 11 -3.86 -2.10 -10.26
C VAL A 11 -4.97 -3.15 -10.20
N PHE A 12 -5.32 -3.56 -9.00
CA PHE A 12 -6.46 -4.42 -8.74
C PHE A 12 -7.71 -3.56 -8.54
N ILE A 13 -8.82 -3.96 -9.14
CA ILE A 13 -10.09 -3.22 -9.06
C ILE A 13 -11.15 -4.18 -8.57
N VAL A 14 -11.79 -3.86 -7.44
CA VAL A 14 -12.89 -4.65 -6.85
C VAL A 14 -14.12 -3.76 -6.74
N ASP A 15 -15.13 -4.08 -7.51
CA ASP A 15 -16.41 -3.38 -7.55
C ASP A 15 -17.45 -4.37 -8.10
N ASP A 16 -18.68 -4.43 -7.59
CA ASP A 16 -19.69 -5.35 -8.06
C ASP A 16 -20.36 -4.91 -9.39
N ASP A 17 -20.27 -3.60 -9.71
CA ASP A 17 -20.78 -3.08 -10.98
C ASP A 17 -19.77 -3.28 -12.13
N PRO A 18 -20.10 -4.13 -13.13
CA PRO A 18 -19.20 -4.39 -14.27
C PRO A 18 -18.91 -3.14 -15.12
N LEU A 19 -19.84 -2.17 -15.17
CA LEU A 19 -19.63 -0.93 -15.93
C LEU A 19 -18.59 -0.04 -15.25
N VAL A 20 -18.65 0.08 -13.93
CA VAL A 20 -17.66 0.82 -13.15
C VAL A 20 -16.30 0.17 -13.28
N ARG A 21 -16.20 -1.16 -13.08
CA ARG A 21 -14.94 -1.91 -13.28
C ARG A 21 -14.35 -1.68 -14.65
N GLY A 22 -15.18 -1.77 -15.69
CA GLY A 22 -14.76 -1.56 -17.09
C GLY A 22 -14.25 -0.15 -17.35
N SER A 23 -14.94 0.86 -16.86
CA SER A 23 -14.58 2.26 -17.02
C SER A 23 -13.25 2.59 -16.33
N VAL A 24 -13.09 2.20 -15.06
CA VAL A 24 -11.84 2.40 -14.30
C VAL A 24 -10.69 1.63 -14.93
N SER A 25 -10.90 0.39 -15.33
CA SER A 25 -9.87 -0.41 -16.02
C SER A 25 -9.45 0.24 -17.34
N SER A 26 -10.39 0.73 -18.13
CA SER A 26 -10.09 1.40 -19.42
C SER A 26 -9.28 2.68 -19.21
N LEU A 27 -9.65 3.50 -18.23
CA LEU A 27 -8.91 4.70 -17.85
C LEU A 27 -7.46 4.37 -17.47
N LEU A 28 -7.25 3.41 -16.58
CA LEU A 28 -5.90 3.07 -16.10
C LEU A 28 -5.04 2.43 -17.20
N ARG A 29 -5.65 1.62 -18.07
CA ARG A 29 -4.95 1.03 -19.22
C ARG A 29 -4.58 2.08 -20.29
N SER A 30 -5.34 3.14 -20.43
CA SER A 30 -5.03 4.23 -21.37
C SER A 30 -3.73 4.95 -21.05
N VAL A 31 -3.31 4.93 -19.77
CA VAL A 31 -2.03 5.47 -19.29
C VAL A 31 -0.94 4.40 -19.12
N GLY A 32 -1.14 3.19 -19.66
CA GLY A 32 -0.15 2.13 -19.71
C GLY A 32 -0.06 1.26 -18.44
N LEU A 33 -1.02 1.36 -17.50
CA LEU A 33 -1.06 0.52 -16.31
C LEU A 33 -1.71 -0.84 -16.60
N GLN A 34 -1.20 -1.89 -15.97
CA GLN A 34 -1.86 -3.19 -15.97
C GLN A 34 -3.00 -3.20 -14.94
N THR A 35 -4.14 -3.78 -15.31
CA THR A 35 -5.29 -3.90 -14.44
C THR A 35 -5.78 -5.33 -14.34
N ARG A 36 -6.25 -5.72 -13.15
CA ARG A 36 -7.01 -6.95 -12.90
C ARG A 36 -8.31 -6.59 -12.18
N VAL A 37 -9.42 -7.11 -12.65
CA VAL A 37 -10.76 -6.72 -12.18
C VAL A 37 -11.46 -7.89 -11.52
N PHE A 38 -12.19 -7.63 -10.44
CA PHE A 38 -12.90 -8.63 -9.65
C PHE A 38 -14.28 -8.12 -9.29
N GLY A 39 -15.28 -9.00 -9.32
CA GLY A 39 -16.64 -8.67 -8.93
C GLY A 39 -16.91 -8.77 -7.43
N SER A 40 -15.98 -9.33 -6.68
CA SER A 40 -16.13 -9.54 -5.24
C SER A 40 -14.78 -9.56 -4.50
N ALA A 41 -14.85 -9.30 -3.19
CA ALA A 41 -13.72 -9.46 -2.28
C ALA A 41 -13.15 -10.90 -2.29
N SER A 42 -14.03 -11.90 -2.37
CA SER A 42 -13.66 -13.32 -2.39
C SER A 42 -12.82 -13.69 -3.61
N GLU A 43 -13.18 -13.17 -4.79
CA GLU A 43 -12.38 -13.38 -6.01
C GLU A 43 -10.99 -12.78 -5.88
N PHE A 44 -10.89 -11.56 -5.34
CA PHE A 44 -9.60 -10.92 -5.11
C PHE A 44 -8.71 -11.71 -4.13
N LEU A 45 -9.28 -12.29 -3.07
CA LEU A 45 -8.51 -13.09 -2.10
C LEU A 45 -7.93 -14.37 -2.68
N GLN A 46 -8.53 -14.93 -3.73
CA GLN A 46 -8.03 -16.11 -4.43
C GLN A 46 -6.91 -15.77 -5.43
N GLU A 47 -6.73 -14.51 -5.75
CA GLU A 47 -5.74 -14.05 -6.73
C GLU A 47 -4.33 -14.14 -6.17
N LYS A 48 -3.44 -14.75 -6.96
CA LYS A 48 -2.00 -14.76 -6.68
C LYS A 48 -1.39 -13.42 -7.08
N ARG A 49 -0.94 -12.68 -6.09
CA ARG A 49 -0.31 -11.38 -6.32
C ARG A 49 1.17 -11.57 -6.62
N PRO A 50 1.67 -11.09 -7.77
CA PRO A 50 3.10 -11.10 -8.05
C PRO A 50 3.83 -10.10 -7.13
N PRO A 51 5.14 -10.29 -6.89
CA PRO A 51 5.95 -9.37 -6.09
C PRO A 51 6.30 -8.09 -6.87
N LEU A 52 5.29 -7.41 -7.36
CA LEU A 52 5.36 -6.17 -8.13
C LEU A 52 4.62 -5.07 -7.40
N PRO A 53 5.00 -3.81 -7.60
CA PRO A 53 4.25 -2.67 -7.06
C PRO A 53 2.78 -2.78 -7.47
N SER A 54 1.92 -2.67 -6.50
CA SER A 54 0.48 -2.84 -6.74
C SER A 54 -0.36 -1.97 -5.81
N CYS A 55 -1.58 -1.69 -6.21
CA CYS A 55 -2.58 -1.06 -5.37
C CYS A 55 -3.97 -1.64 -5.63
N LEU A 56 -4.88 -1.41 -4.70
CA LEU A 56 -6.26 -1.87 -4.75
C LEU A 56 -7.20 -0.68 -4.83
N VAL A 57 -7.98 -0.60 -5.90
CA VAL A 57 -9.13 0.29 -6.03
C VAL A 57 -10.36 -0.49 -5.62
N LEU A 58 -11.02 -0.08 -4.56
CA LEU A 58 -12.02 -0.86 -3.84
C LEU A 58 -13.33 -0.09 -3.67
N ASP A 59 -14.43 -0.67 -4.13
CA ASP A 59 -15.74 -0.11 -3.76
C ASP A 59 -16.03 -0.36 -2.27
N VAL A 60 -16.58 0.67 -1.62
CA VAL A 60 -17.00 0.58 -0.22
C VAL A 60 -18.20 -0.35 -0.05
N ARG A 61 -19.09 -0.40 -1.03
CA ARG A 61 -20.32 -1.20 -0.98
C ARG A 61 -20.21 -2.44 -1.84
N LEU A 62 -19.63 -3.49 -1.29
CA LEU A 62 -19.62 -4.81 -1.93
C LEU A 62 -20.72 -5.68 -1.37
N PRO A 63 -21.31 -6.60 -2.18
CA PRO A 63 -22.23 -7.59 -1.68
C PRO A 63 -21.60 -8.48 -0.61
N GLY A 64 -22.23 -8.56 0.54
CA GLY A 64 -21.82 -9.44 1.63
C GLY A 64 -20.72 -8.92 2.56
N VAL A 65 -19.92 -7.95 2.14
CA VAL A 65 -18.88 -7.35 2.99
C VAL A 65 -18.70 -5.87 2.68
N SER A 66 -18.58 -5.03 3.71
CA SER A 66 -18.19 -3.64 3.51
C SER A 66 -16.71 -3.55 3.09
N GLY A 67 -16.38 -2.62 2.18
CA GLY A 67 -14.98 -2.37 1.80
C GLY A 67 -14.10 -2.02 2.99
N LEU A 68 -14.64 -1.35 4.03
CA LEU A 68 -13.91 -1.07 5.27
C LEU A 68 -13.64 -2.33 6.09
N ASP A 69 -14.60 -3.26 6.17
CA ASP A 69 -14.40 -4.53 6.85
C ASP A 69 -13.41 -5.40 6.06
N PHE A 70 -13.47 -5.32 4.74
CA PHE A 70 -12.50 -5.98 3.87
C PHE A 70 -11.08 -5.42 4.03
N GLN A 71 -10.91 -4.12 4.20
CA GLN A 71 -9.61 -3.51 4.56
C GLN A 71 -9.07 -4.11 5.87
N ALA A 72 -9.92 -4.25 6.89
CA ALA A 72 -9.52 -4.87 8.17
C ALA A 72 -9.17 -6.36 7.98
N GLU A 73 -9.90 -7.10 7.15
CA GLU A 73 -9.61 -8.49 6.80
C GLU A 73 -8.24 -8.63 6.10
N LEU A 74 -7.93 -7.77 5.12
CA LEU A 74 -6.63 -7.76 4.46
C LEU A 74 -5.49 -7.57 5.46
N SER A 75 -5.65 -6.63 6.38
CA SER A 75 -4.68 -6.37 7.44
C SER A 75 -4.49 -7.59 8.36
N SER A 76 -5.58 -8.26 8.76
CA SER A 76 -5.53 -9.46 9.60
C SER A 76 -4.85 -10.65 8.92
N ARG A 77 -4.90 -10.72 7.60
CA ARG A 77 -4.23 -11.73 6.76
C ARG A 77 -2.79 -11.34 6.40
N ASN A 78 -2.25 -10.26 6.96
CA ASN A 78 -0.93 -9.71 6.65
C ASN A 78 -0.76 -9.37 5.17
N ILE A 79 -1.85 -8.93 4.53
CA ILE A 79 -1.88 -8.49 3.15
C ILE A 79 -1.71 -6.98 3.11
N HIS A 80 -0.48 -6.53 2.90
CA HIS A 80 -0.13 -5.12 2.81
C HIS A 80 -0.24 -4.65 1.36
N ILE A 81 -1.36 -4.03 1.03
CA ILE A 81 -1.61 -3.40 -0.27
C ILE A 81 -2.22 -2.02 -0.05
N PRO A 82 -1.70 -0.96 -0.68
CA PRO A 82 -2.31 0.38 -0.61
C PRO A 82 -3.72 0.37 -1.20
N ILE A 83 -4.68 0.93 -0.47
CA ILE A 83 -6.10 0.92 -0.85
C ILE A 83 -6.57 2.33 -1.18
N ILE A 84 -7.26 2.44 -2.32
CA ILE A 84 -8.02 3.62 -2.75
C ILE A 84 -9.49 3.22 -2.73
N PHE A 85 -10.29 3.90 -1.93
CA PHE A 85 -11.72 3.65 -1.88
C PHE A 85 -12.48 4.42 -2.96
N MET A 86 -13.49 3.77 -3.53
CA MET A 86 -14.53 4.42 -4.36
C MET A 86 -15.88 4.23 -3.69
N THR A 87 -16.76 5.21 -3.74
CA THR A 87 -18.14 5.06 -3.27
C THR A 87 -19.11 6.00 -3.94
N GLY A 88 -20.33 5.53 -4.22
CA GLY A 88 -21.43 6.38 -4.65
C GLY A 88 -22.08 7.18 -3.52
N HIS A 89 -21.84 6.80 -2.26
CA HIS A 89 -22.41 7.46 -1.07
C HIS A 89 -21.38 7.43 0.04
N GLY A 90 -20.47 8.42 0.01
CA GLY A 90 -19.53 8.64 1.11
C GLY A 90 -20.09 9.65 2.12
N ASP A 91 -19.98 9.31 3.38
CA ASP A 91 -20.16 10.27 4.46
C ASP A 91 -18.80 10.60 5.12
N ILE A 92 -18.74 11.71 5.83
CA ILE A 92 -17.52 12.16 6.50
C ILE A 92 -17.01 11.12 7.52
N PRO A 93 -17.84 10.54 8.39
CA PRO A 93 -17.39 9.52 9.33
C PRO A 93 -16.77 8.29 8.64
N MET A 94 -17.32 7.83 7.54
CA MET A 94 -16.81 6.70 6.76
C MET A 94 -15.45 7.02 6.15
N THR A 95 -15.32 8.19 5.51
CA THR A 95 -14.05 8.66 4.95
C THR A 95 -12.95 8.75 6.01
N VAL A 96 -13.26 9.34 7.17
CA VAL A 96 -12.32 9.45 8.29
C VAL A 96 -11.88 8.08 8.79
N ARG A 97 -12.79 7.11 8.90
CA ARG A 97 -12.46 5.73 9.30
C ARG A 97 -11.53 5.04 8.31
N ALA A 98 -11.82 5.14 7.01
CA ALA A 98 -10.99 4.60 5.94
C ALA A 98 -9.56 5.14 5.99
N MET A 99 -9.42 6.46 6.08
CA MET A 99 -8.13 7.14 6.13
C MET A 99 -7.34 6.80 7.39
N LYS A 100 -8.00 6.76 8.57
CA LYS A 100 -7.36 6.31 9.82
C LYS A 100 -6.90 4.86 9.79
N ALA A 101 -7.57 4.01 9.02
CA ALA A 101 -7.18 2.62 8.80
C ALA A 101 -6.07 2.46 7.73
N GLY A 102 -5.51 3.57 7.22
CA GLY A 102 -4.37 3.56 6.32
C GLY A 102 -4.71 3.55 4.83
N ALA A 103 -5.94 3.88 4.44
CA ALA A 103 -6.27 4.10 3.04
C ALA A 103 -5.40 5.22 2.44
N VAL A 104 -5.09 5.10 1.16
CA VAL A 104 -4.32 6.11 0.44
C VAL A 104 -5.19 7.29 0.07
N GLU A 105 -6.39 7.00 -0.42
CA GLU A 105 -7.35 8.00 -0.88
C GLU A 105 -8.78 7.47 -0.79
N PHE A 106 -9.74 8.39 -0.83
CA PHE A 106 -11.17 8.10 -0.81
C PHE A 106 -11.90 8.97 -1.84
N LEU A 107 -12.40 8.35 -2.91
CA LEU A 107 -13.02 9.03 -4.04
C LEU A 107 -14.53 8.81 -4.05
N THR A 108 -15.30 9.89 -4.15
CA THR A 108 -16.77 9.81 -4.31
C THR A 108 -17.14 9.74 -5.78
N LYS A 109 -17.98 8.76 -6.16
CA LYS A 109 -18.54 8.65 -7.52
C LYS A 109 -19.65 9.69 -7.72
N PRO A 110 -19.65 10.46 -8.82
CA PRO A 110 -18.66 10.49 -9.88
C PRO A 110 -17.39 11.24 -9.47
N PHE A 111 -16.22 10.71 -9.80
CA PHE A 111 -14.91 11.33 -9.59
C PHE A 111 -14.30 11.79 -10.93
N ARG A 112 -13.36 12.70 -10.86
CA ARG A 112 -12.60 13.11 -12.04
C ARG A 112 -11.54 12.06 -12.37
N GLU A 113 -11.30 11.83 -13.65
CA GLU A 113 -10.26 10.89 -14.11
C GLU A 113 -8.89 11.21 -13.50
N GLN A 114 -8.54 12.50 -13.42
CA GLN A 114 -7.27 12.93 -12.85
C GLN A 114 -7.13 12.56 -11.37
N ASP A 115 -8.21 12.69 -10.58
CA ASP A 115 -8.18 12.33 -9.15
C ASP A 115 -7.88 10.83 -8.96
N MET A 116 -8.44 9.97 -9.81
CA MET A 116 -8.14 8.53 -9.81
C MET A 116 -6.69 8.26 -10.21
N LEU A 117 -6.19 8.91 -11.25
CA LEU A 117 -4.81 8.72 -11.72
C LEU A 117 -3.79 9.17 -10.67
N ASP A 118 -4.03 10.30 -10.01
CA ASP A 118 -3.15 10.82 -8.96
C ASP A 118 -3.15 9.90 -7.73
N ALA A 119 -4.32 9.40 -7.33
CA ALA A 119 -4.45 8.45 -6.23
C ALA A 119 -3.71 7.13 -6.52
N VAL A 120 -3.87 6.58 -7.72
CA VAL A 120 -3.19 5.35 -8.15
C VAL A 120 -1.67 5.54 -8.17
N LYS A 121 -1.19 6.66 -8.72
CA LYS A 121 0.23 6.99 -8.73
C LYS A 121 0.81 7.00 -7.31
N LEU A 122 0.17 7.73 -6.40
CA LEU A 122 0.60 7.80 -5.00
C LEU A 122 0.59 6.43 -4.32
N ALA A 123 -0.43 5.61 -4.59
CA ALA A 123 -0.53 4.27 -4.03
C ALA A 123 0.61 3.36 -4.53
N LEU A 124 0.90 3.36 -5.82
CA LEU A 124 1.98 2.57 -6.41
C LEU A 124 3.36 3.00 -5.89
N GLU A 125 3.61 4.30 -5.70
CA GLU A 125 4.85 4.82 -5.11
C GLU A 125 5.03 4.35 -3.65
N ARG A 126 3.94 4.32 -2.86
CA ARG A 126 3.97 3.78 -1.48
C ARG A 126 4.31 2.30 -1.45
N ASP A 127 3.70 1.51 -2.33
CA ASP A 127 3.97 0.07 -2.38
C ASP A 127 5.38 -0.25 -2.88
N GLN A 128 5.88 0.49 -3.86
CA GLN A 128 7.26 0.40 -4.33
C GLN A 128 8.25 0.61 -3.18
N SER A 129 8.07 1.70 -2.42
CA SER A 129 8.94 2.02 -1.27
C SER A 129 8.88 0.94 -0.18
N ARG A 130 7.70 0.35 0.07
CA ARG A 130 7.53 -0.78 0.99
C ARG A 130 8.32 -1.99 0.53
N ILE A 131 8.18 -2.39 -0.74
CA ILE A 131 8.89 -3.54 -1.32
C ILE A 131 10.42 -3.35 -1.24
N GLU A 132 10.91 -2.16 -1.53
CA GLU A 132 12.34 -1.84 -1.44
C GLU A 132 12.86 -1.93 -0.02
N SER A 133 12.10 -1.42 0.96
CA SER A 133 12.44 -1.52 2.39
C SER A 133 12.47 -2.98 2.88
N GLU A 134 11.52 -3.80 2.46
CA GLU A 134 11.49 -5.23 2.80
C GLU A 134 12.66 -6.00 2.21
N LYS A 135 13.05 -5.71 0.96
CA LYS A 135 14.23 -6.29 0.32
C LYS A 135 15.53 -5.90 1.04
N ALA A 136 15.67 -4.64 1.43
CA ALA A 136 16.83 -4.17 2.18
C ALA A 136 16.95 -4.86 3.55
N SER A 137 15.82 -5.03 4.26
CA SER A 137 15.78 -5.68 5.57
C SER A 137 16.08 -7.19 5.50
N SER A 138 15.63 -7.87 4.45
CA SER A 138 15.90 -9.31 4.25
C SER A 138 17.35 -9.58 3.83
N GLY A 139 17.96 -8.69 3.06
CA GLY A 139 19.38 -8.77 2.70
C GLY A 139 20.33 -8.65 3.89
N LEU A 140 19.98 -7.87 4.91
CA LEU A 140 20.75 -7.75 6.15
C LEU A 140 20.66 -9.01 7.03
N LYS A 141 19.54 -9.73 7.02
CA LYS A 141 19.38 -10.97 7.80
C LYS A 141 20.19 -12.14 7.22
N SER A 142 20.31 -12.23 5.91
CA SER A 142 21.10 -13.31 5.28
C SER A 142 22.60 -13.15 5.43
N SER A 143 23.11 -11.96 5.75
CA SER A 143 24.53 -11.71 6.03
C SER A 143 24.94 -12.09 7.46
N PHE A 144 23.98 -12.36 8.35
CA PHE A 144 24.26 -12.70 9.75
C PHE A 144 24.29 -14.20 10.05
N GLU A 145 23.86 -15.06 9.13
CA GLU A 145 23.79 -16.51 9.36
C GLU A 145 24.98 -17.31 8.81
N PHE A 146 26.01 -16.68 8.25
CA PHE A 146 27.21 -17.38 7.80
C PHE A 146 28.43 -17.00 8.64
N GLY A 147 28.56 -17.63 9.81
CA GLY A 147 29.72 -17.42 10.66
C GLY A 147 29.64 -18.04 12.05
N SER A 148 29.34 -19.33 12.14
CA SER A 148 29.54 -20.06 13.40
C SER A 148 30.28 -21.38 13.15
N THR A 149 31.58 -21.30 13.01
CA THR A 149 32.51 -22.36 13.46
C THR A 149 33.84 -21.71 13.77
N ASP A 150 34.23 -21.91 14.98
CA ASP A 150 35.52 -21.77 15.61
C ASP A 150 35.68 -20.56 16.56
N GLY A 151 35.97 -20.95 17.79
CA GLY A 151 36.14 -20.05 18.91
C GLY A 151 37.41 -19.22 18.84
N SER A 152 37.34 -18.12 19.52
CA SER A 152 38.39 -17.13 19.75
C SER A 152 38.55 -16.04 18.70
N VAL A 153 37.87 -14.94 18.91
CA VAL A 153 38.49 -13.58 18.88
C VAL A 153 37.62 -12.63 19.71
N VAL A 154 38.12 -12.20 20.83
CA VAL A 154 37.65 -11.03 21.54
C VAL A 154 38.05 -9.80 20.72
N GLY A 155 37.12 -9.24 19.98
CA GLY A 155 37.28 -8.02 19.18
C GLY A 155 36.31 -6.95 19.64
N ARG A 156 36.85 -5.91 20.28
CA ARG A 156 36.17 -4.69 20.71
C ARG A 156 35.28 -4.11 19.61
N TYR A 157 33.98 -4.09 19.83
CA TYR A 157 33.10 -3.22 19.04
C TYR A 157 32.89 -1.92 19.83
N VAL A 158 33.64 -0.90 19.42
CA VAL A 158 33.43 0.48 19.85
C VAL A 158 32.29 1.07 19.04
N SER A 159 31.27 1.42 19.78
CA SER A 159 30.08 2.18 19.42
C SER A 159 30.33 3.32 18.45
N ARG A 160 29.56 3.35 17.36
CA ARG A 160 29.12 4.59 16.75
C ARG A 160 27.61 4.50 16.53
N MET A 161 26.87 4.82 17.56
CA MET A 161 25.47 5.23 17.42
C MET A 161 25.46 6.70 16.95
N PRO A 162 24.75 7.05 15.87
CA PRO A 162 24.38 8.45 15.65
C PRO A 162 23.36 8.83 16.71
N THR A 163 23.69 9.82 17.49
CA THR A 163 22.81 10.47 18.46
C THR A 163 21.59 11.05 17.72
N PHE A 164 20.45 10.46 17.97
CA PHE A 164 19.16 11.03 17.60
C PHE A 164 18.82 12.08 18.64
N GLU A 165 19.07 13.35 18.32
CA GLU A 165 18.62 14.47 19.15
C GLU A 165 17.11 14.63 19.01
N PRO A 166 16.33 14.65 20.10
CA PRO A 166 14.90 14.89 20.02
C PRO A 166 14.63 16.38 19.83
N TYR A 167 14.04 16.72 18.71
CA TYR A 167 13.50 18.04 18.43
C TYR A 167 12.20 18.25 19.24
N MET A 168 12.37 18.59 20.50
CA MET A 168 11.27 19.09 21.35
C MET A 168 11.84 20.07 22.37
N LYS A 169 11.73 21.36 22.05
CA LYS A 169 11.47 22.47 23.02
C LYS A 169 11.59 23.81 22.33
N ARG A 170 10.47 24.43 22.10
CA ARG A 170 10.13 25.88 22.17
C ARG A 170 8.77 26.01 21.47
N GLU A 171 7.74 26.54 22.01
CA GLU A 171 7.47 27.63 22.89
C GLU A 171 6.03 27.51 23.40
N TYR A 172 5.82 27.49 24.67
CA TYR A 172 4.61 28.02 25.30
C TYR A 172 4.97 28.45 26.74
N CYS A 173 5.45 29.66 26.83
CA CYS A 173 5.41 30.44 28.05
C CYS A 173 5.62 31.90 27.70
N ARG A 174 4.54 32.67 27.63
CA ARG A 174 4.32 34.07 27.98
C ARG A 174 2.95 34.49 27.46
N THR A 175 2.04 34.68 28.38
CA THR A 175 1.68 35.97 28.91
C THR A 175 0.71 35.78 30.07
N THR A 176 1.09 36.36 31.16
CA THR A 176 0.34 37.01 32.24
C THR A 176 -1.15 37.13 32.04
#